data_f17e8da3f28e753244df6eeaee5f5461
#
_entry.id   f17e8da3f28e753244df6eeaee5f5461
#
_cell.length_a   1.000
_cell.length_b   1.000
_cell.length_c   1.000
_cell.angle_alpha   90.00
_cell.angle_beta   90.00
_cell.angle_gamma   90.00
#
_symmetry.space_group_name_H-M   'P 1'
#
loop_
_entity.id
_entity.type
_entity.pdbx_description
1 polymer ?
#
loop_
_entity_poly.entity_id
_entity_poly.type
_entity_poly.pdbx_seq_one_letter_code
_entity_poly.pdbx_strand_id
1 'polypeptide(L)'
;MKKAKMTAAALAAFFAFAAAPVLDAEFAGTDSVAELNGISAISFSRPAYAQAQEAVDYSTSLQYLPLTTHTQYFVDKDEKGVLLRSHWTAVGVIPFDYQGPKQPVQTMKNALGNYSRHEGKSFEKSRGKLLSDAKKDRRERLANGSTFFGPYQEDGDIFVRRADFRVVSFLEDGYTFLGGAHGLGGVAGRNFDVHTGRELKLTDVVRDKTQLAEAIKQQLMFDYPQSSFAQSGGGSMKGIVDQLIREDKMLWSLDPRGISFYFNPYLLGSYAEGIFTTTIFFSERPELFVKNAASDIIEWRGPQAYCMEIRPYFTMRLSDSPRDEKLFIANDKDRIIIEYCGEKLEDYVNNKEIRPVLINTYDGKKYLYVDYAEVTNNFRLRVYDLNGASPKLVGEYPMTRLASSPQDQANRKWYIMSDPNEFYMRSTKDTNLVPLKRLTCRVGKDGVPEVYEVEGAKG
;
A
#
# COMPACT_ATOMS: atom_id res chain seq x y z
N MET A 1 -20.46 22.47 32.16
CA MET A 1 -19.64 22.14 30.95
C MET A 1 -18.27 21.66 31.41
N LYS A 2 -18.06 20.38 31.60
CA LYS A 2 -16.74 19.77 31.85
C LYS A 2 -16.13 19.47 30.49
N LYS A 3 -15.07 20.19 30.14
CA LYS A 3 -14.24 19.88 28.94
C LYS A 3 -13.69 18.47 29.11
N ALA A 4 -14.11 17.56 28.24
CA ALA A 4 -13.49 16.24 28.14
C ALA A 4 -12.02 16.45 27.75
N LYS A 5 -11.11 16.17 28.66
CA LYS A 5 -9.69 16.06 28.37
C LYS A 5 -9.54 14.80 27.51
N MET A 6 -9.43 14.97 26.18
CA MET A 6 -8.87 13.91 25.33
C MET A 6 -7.47 13.62 25.87
N THR A 7 -7.33 12.44 26.46
CA THR A 7 -6.06 12.02 27.02
C THR A 7 -5.06 11.82 25.90
N ALA A 8 -3.89 12.41 26.05
CA ALA A 8 -2.71 12.25 25.18
C ALA A 8 -2.31 10.78 24.93
N ALA A 9 -2.94 9.84 25.61
CA ALA A 9 -2.74 8.40 25.47
C ALA A 9 -3.25 7.81 24.14
N ALA A 10 -4.30 8.37 23.52
CA ALA A 10 -4.76 7.91 22.19
C ALA A 10 -3.82 8.36 21.08
N LEU A 11 -3.21 9.55 21.23
CA LEU A 11 -2.17 10.02 20.32
C LEU A 11 -0.89 9.20 20.45
N ALA A 12 -0.54 8.78 21.67
CA ALA A 12 0.67 7.99 21.94
C ALA A 12 0.58 6.56 21.38
N ALA A 13 -0.61 5.96 21.30
CA ALA A 13 -0.78 4.63 20.71
C ALA A 13 -0.54 4.64 19.19
N PHE A 14 -0.96 5.70 18.50
CA PHE A 14 -0.74 5.84 17.06
C PHE A 14 0.73 6.14 16.71
N PHE A 15 1.45 6.89 17.59
CA PHE A 15 2.88 7.12 17.44
C PHE A 15 3.74 5.91 17.84
N ALA A 16 3.22 4.96 18.62
CA ALA A 16 3.93 3.72 18.94
C ALA A 16 4.03 2.78 17.73
N PHE A 17 3.11 2.84 16.79
CA PHE A 17 3.20 2.13 15.51
C PHE A 17 4.37 2.62 14.64
N ALA A 18 4.70 3.90 14.69
CA ALA A 18 5.72 4.52 13.85
C ALA A 18 7.13 4.56 14.47
N ALA A 19 7.31 4.19 15.74
CA ALA A 19 8.54 4.48 16.48
C ALA A 19 9.01 3.35 17.42
N ALA A 20 8.67 2.07 17.14
CA ALA A 20 9.31 0.97 17.87
C ALA A 20 10.73 0.79 17.30
N PRO A 21 11.80 1.04 18.08
CA PRO A 21 13.13 0.67 17.66
C PRO A 21 13.18 -0.84 17.55
N VAL A 22 13.70 -1.34 16.45
CA VAL A 22 14.11 -2.74 16.32
C VAL A 22 15.21 -2.95 17.37
N LEU A 23 14.85 -3.59 18.47
CA LEU A 23 15.85 -4.13 19.40
C LEU A 23 16.54 -5.27 18.65
N ASP A 24 17.85 -5.14 18.46
CA ASP A 24 18.73 -6.24 18.09
C ASP A 24 18.64 -7.32 19.16
N ALA A 25 17.74 -8.28 18.96
CA ALA A 25 17.65 -9.48 19.77
C ALA A 25 18.19 -10.64 18.95
N GLU A 26 19.42 -11.05 19.26
CA GLU A 26 19.90 -12.38 18.96
C GLU A 26 18.94 -13.40 19.58
N PHE A 27 18.14 -14.06 18.75
CA PHE A 27 17.37 -15.23 19.16
C PHE A 27 17.80 -16.43 18.35
N ALA A 28 18.72 -17.20 18.97
CA ALA A 28 18.83 -18.63 18.72
C ALA A 28 17.62 -19.32 19.38
N GLY A 29 16.76 -19.95 18.59
CA GLY A 29 15.61 -20.69 19.10
C GLY A 29 14.80 -21.29 17.96
N THR A 30 15.16 -22.53 17.60
CA THR A 30 14.27 -23.44 16.87
C THR A 30 13.04 -23.68 17.70
N ASP A 31 11.83 -23.46 17.11
CA ASP A 31 10.73 -24.41 17.07
C ASP A 31 9.38 -23.72 16.77
N SER A 32 8.59 -24.46 15.96
CA SER A 32 7.17 -24.28 15.66
C SER A 32 6.76 -23.08 14.78
N VAL A 33 7.08 -23.19 13.49
CA VAL A 33 6.54 -22.36 12.38
C VAL A 33 5.20 -22.94 11.83
N ALA A 34 4.46 -23.73 12.61
CA ALA A 34 3.43 -24.60 12.05
C ALA A 34 2.06 -23.96 11.78
N GLU A 35 1.71 -22.79 12.31
CA GLU A 35 0.30 -22.35 12.26
C GLU A 35 -0.02 -21.09 11.42
N LEU A 36 0.97 -20.34 10.91
CA LEU A 36 0.73 -19.30 9.91
C LEU A 36 1.02 -19.75 8.47
N ASN A 37 1.48 -20.98 8.30
CA ASN A 37 1.80 -21.59 7.01
C ASN A 37 0.61 -22.33 6.35
N GLY A 38 -0.62 -21.95 6.60
CA GLY A 38 -1.80 -22.43 5.86
C GLY A 38 -1.83 -22.03 4.37
N ILE A 39 -0.70 -21.57 3.83
CA ILE A 39 -0.51 -21.45 2.39
C ILE A 39 0.01 -22.80 1.91
N SER A 40 -0.90 -23.69 1.52
CA SER A 40 -0.53 -24.86 0.72
C SER A 40 0.30 -24.36 -0.46
N ALA A 41 1.49 -24.92 -0.65
CA ALA A 41 2.31 -24.65 -1.80
C ALA A 41 1.52 -25.03 -3.04
N ILE A 42 0.91 -24.05 -3.70
CA ILE A 42 0.31 -24.26 -5.00
C ILE A 42 1.49 -24.27 -5.96
N SER A 43 1.79 -25.45 -6.50
CA SER A 43 2.80 -25.63 -7.53
C SER A 43 2.31 -24.94 -8.81
N PHE A 44 2.95 -23.85 -9.16
CA PHE A 44 2.71 -23.15 -10.40
C PHE A 44 3.91 -23.37 -11.31
N SER A 45 3.77 -24.28 -12.29
CA SER A 45 4.76 -24.43 -13.33
C SER A 45 4.82 -23.18 -14.19
N ARG A 46 6.02 -22.61 -14.34
CA ARG A 46 6.30 -21.51 -15.27
C ARG A 46 6.10 -22.01 -16.68
N PRO A 47 5.37 -21.31 -17.55
CA PRO A 47 5.36 -21.66 -18.97
C PRO A 47 6.76 -21.51 -19.53
N ALA A 48 7.22 -22.52 -20.25
CA ALA A 48 8.37 -22.36 -21.12
C ALA A 48 7.99 -21.31 -22.16
N TYR A 49 8.71 -20.19 -22.19
CA TYR A 49 8.58 -19.17 -23.22
C TYR A 49 8.85 -19.80 -24.57
N ALA A 50 7.83 -20.12 -25.33
CA ALA A 50 7.94 -20.59 -26.71
C ALA A 50 7.93 -19.38 -27.64
N GLN A 51 9.10 -19.07 -28.10
CA GLN A 51 9.51 -18.57 -29.41
C GLN A 51 8.67 -17.47 -30.09
N ALA A 52 9.39 -16.41 -30.41
CA ALA A 52 9.19 -15.32 -31.35
C ALA A 52 8.72 -13.98 -30.73
N GLN A 53 9.51 -13.47 -29.80
CA GLN A 53 9.68 -12.03 -29.63
C GLN A 53 11.18 -11.74 -29.68
N GLU A 54 11.56 -10.65 -30.36
CA GLU A 54 12.91 -10.11 -30.24
C GLU A 54 13.31 -10.14 -28.79
N ALA A 55 14.44 -10.76 -28.51
CA ALA A 55 14.92 -10.95 -27.15
C ALA A 55 15.09 -9.58 -26.50
N VAL A 56 14.08 -9.16 -25.75
CA VAL A 56 14.25 -8.05 -24.81
C VAL A 56 15.35 -8.50 -23.86
N ASP A 57 16.43 -7.76 -23.80
CA ASP A 57 17.53 -8.02 -22.89
C ASP A 57 17.05 -7.79 -21.45
N TYR A 58 16.55 -8.84 -20.82
CA TYR A 58 16.10 -8.85 -19.43
C TYR A 58 17.25 -8.73 -18.42
N SER A 59 18.49 -8.64 -18.88
CA SER A 59 19.65 -8.45 -17.99
C SER A 59 19.61 -7.11 -17.23
N THR A 60 18.82 -6.15 -17.71
CA THR A 60 18.59 -4.85 -17.09
C THR A 60 17.21 -4.68 -16.46
N SER A 61 16.29 -5.63 -16.65
CA SER A 61 14.95 -5.55 -16.05
C SER A 61 15.02 -5.87 -14.56
N LEU A 62 14.28 -5.10 -13.75
CA LEU A 62 14.06 -5.43 -12.36
C LEU A 62 13.36 -6.80 -12.28
N GLN A 63 13.90 -7.69 -11.45
CA GLN A 63 13.21 -8.92 -11.11
C GLN A 63 12.26 -8.61 -9.96
N TYR A 64 11.02 -9.09 -10.04
CA TYR A 64 9.99 -8.78 -9.07
C TYR A 64 9.79 -9.90 -8.06
N LEU A 65 9.53 -9.51 -6.82
CA LEU A 65 9.23 -10.43 -5.75
C LEU A 65 7.72 -10.71 -5.70
N PRO A 66 7.30 -11.98 -5.72
CA PRO A 66 5.89 -12.32 -5.58
C PRO A 66 5.43 -12.09 -4.13
N LEU A 67 4.59 -11.09 -3.92
CA LEU A 67 4.02 -10.76 -2.61
C LEU A 67 2.54 -11.17 -2.52
N THR A 68 2.11 -11.37 -1.29
CA THR A 68 0.69 -11.54 -0.92
C THR A 68 0.34 -10.67 0.26
N THR A 69 -0.92 -10.23 0.32
CA THR A 69 -1.50 -9.66 1.53
C THR A 69 -2.63 -10.57 2.03
N HIS A 70 -2.85 -10.57 3.33
CA HIS A 70 -3.93 -11.30 3.98
C HIS A 70 -4.60 -10.43 5.01
N THR A 71 -5.87 -10.07 4.79
CA THR A 71 -6.66 -9.26 5.71
C THR A 71 -7.53 -10.16 6.57
N GLN A 72 -7.44 -9.98 7.89
CA GLN A 72 -8.28 -10.65 8.88
C GLN A 72 -9.30 -9.66 9.42
N TYR A 73 -10.58 -10.06 9.46
CA TYR A 73 -11.70 -9.27 9.93
C TYR A 73 -12.24 -9.78 11.25
N PHE A 74 -12.55 -8.86 12.17
CA PHE A 74 -13.10 -9.16 13.48
C PHE A 74 -14.35 -8.32 13.73
N VAL A 75 -15.37 -8.94 14.33
CA VAL A 75 -16.59 -8.26 14.74
C VAL A 75 -16.94 -8.71 16.15
N ASP A 76 -16.66 -7.85 17.11
CA ASP A 76 -16.97 -8.09 18.52
C ASP A 76 -18.34 -7.54 18.87
N LYS A 77 -19.15 -8.37 19.54
CA LYS A 77 -20.55 -8.10 19.87
C LYS A 77 -20.83 -8.39 21.36
N ASP A 78 -21.86 -7.76 21.87
CA ASP A 78 -22.57 -8.18 23.08
C ASP A 78 -24.06 -8.40 22.77
N GLU A 79 -24.88 -8.60 23.79
CA GLU A 79 -26.34 -8.79 23.65
C GLU A 79 -27.06 -7.60 22.99
N LYS A 80 -26.47 -6.41 23.05
CA LYS A 80 -27.01 -5.15 22.50
C LYS A 80 -26.47 -4.80 21.11
N GLY A 81 -25.62 -5.64 20.52
CA GLY A 81 -25.11 -5.49 19.16
C GLY A 81 -23.60 -5.28 19.07
N VAL A 82 -23.14 -4.79 17.93
CA VAL A 82 -21.72 -4.64 17.62
C VAL A 82 -21.07 -3.58 18.53
N LEU A 83 -19.92 -3.93 19.09
CA LEU A 83 -19.08 -3.07 19.93
C LEU A 83 -17.88 -2.53 19.16
N LEU A 84 -17.18 -3.41 18.46
CA LEU A 84 -15.97 -3.12 17.70
C LEU A 84 -16.00 -3.87 16.37
N ARG A 85 -15.65 -3.18 15.30
CA ARG A 85 -15.26 -3.75 14.01
C ARG A 85 -13.79 -3.48 13.82
N SER A 86 -13.03 -4.48 13.41
CA SER A 86 -11.62 -4.27 13.14
C SER A 86 -11.12 -5.19 12.05
N HIS A 87 -10.08 -4.76 11.35
CA HIS A 87 -9.33 -5.60 10.47
C HIS A 87 -7.84 -5.25 10.48
N TRP A 88 -7.03 -6.23 10.11
CA TRP A 88 -5.60 -6.07 9.98
C TRP A 88 -5.08 -6.87 8.81
N THR A 89 -4.16 -6.27 8.05
CA THR A 89 -3.58 -6.87 6.86
C THR A 89 -2.12 -7.24 7.10
N ALA A 90 -1.81 -8.52 6.94
CA ALA A 90 -0.45 -9.06 6.90
C ALA A 90 0.11 -9.02 5.47
N VAL A 91 1.44 -8.91 5.35
CA VAL A 91 2.17 -9.04 4.09
C VAL A 91 3.14 -10.21 4.16
N GLY A 92 3.32 -10.91 3.05
CA GLY A 92 4.24 -12.03 2.95
C GLY A 92 4.72 -12.28 1.53
N VAL A 93 5.67 -13.20 1.39
CA VAL A 93 6.18 -13.67 0.11
C VAL A 93 5.50 -14.98 -0.23
N ILE A 94 5.05 -15.14 -1.47
CA ILE A 94 4.48 -16.39 -1.96
C ILE A 94 5.62 -17.26 -2.49
N PRO A 95 5.78 -18.49 -2.00
CA PRO A 95 6.66 -19.46 -2.61
C PRO A 95 6.00 -19.98 -3.89
N PHE A 96 6.16 -19.27 -5.00
CA PHE A 96 5.92 -19.86 -6.33
C PHE A 96 7.05 -20.82 -6.67
N ASP A 97 6.87 -21.64 -7.70
CA ASP A 97 7.95 -22.35 -8.39
C ASP A 97 8.86 -21.33 -9.09
N TYR A 98 9.42 -20.45 -8.28
CA TYR A 98 10.30 -19.38 -8.72
C TYR A 98 11.63 -20.00 -9.16
N GLN A 99 11.97 -19.80 -10.43
CA GLN A 99 13.19 -20.34 -11.04
C GLN A 99 14.44 -19.47 -10.81
N GLY A 100 14.26 -18.31 -10.17
CA GLY A 100 15.35 -17.37 -9.86
C GLY A 100 16.09 -17.66 -8.55
N PRO A 101 16.91 -16.72 -8.06
CA PRO A 101 17.68 -16.86 -6.83
C PRO A 101 16.79 -17.13 -5.61
N LYS A 102 16.95 -18.29 -4.98
CA LYS A 102 16.10 -18.71 -3.86
C LYS A 102 16.38 -17.91 -2.58
N GLN A 103 17.63 -17.43 -2.39
CA GLN A 103 18.03 -16.76 -1.16
C GLN A 103 17.27 -15.45 -0.90
N PRO A 104 17.12 -14.49 -1.84
CA PRO A 104 16.36 -13.27 -1.59
C PRO A 104 14.90 -13.55 -1.20
N VAL A 105 14.27 -14.53 -1.86
CA VAL A 105 12.91 -14.96 -1.54
C VAL A 105 12.82 -15.49 -0.12
N GLN A 106 13.74 -16.34 0.30
CA GLN A 106 13.75 -16.89 1.66
C GLN A 106 14.06 -15.83 2.72
N THR A 107 15.01 -14.93 2.43
CA THR A 107 15.33 -13.79 3.29
C THR A 107 14.08 -12.93 3.54
N MET A 108 13.39 -12.54 2.47
CA MET A 108 12.19 -11.71 2.60
C MET A 108 11.02 -12.46 3.22
N LYS A 109 10.87 -13.77 2.96
CA LYS A 109 9.87 -14.60 3.64
C LYS A 109 10.04 -14.54 5.15
N ASN A 110 11.28 -14.64 5.63
CA ASN A 110 11.58 -14.56 7.06
C ASN A 110 11.35 -13.13 7.60
N ALA A 111 11.85 -12.10 6.91
CA ALA A 111 11.71 -10.71 7.33
C ALA A 111 10.25 -10.27 7.42
N LEU A 112 9.48 -10.47 6.35
CA LEU A 112 8.05 -10.10 6.33
C LEU A 112 7.21 -10.98 7.25
N GLY A 113 7.58 -12.25 7.43
CA GLY A 113 6.93 -13.14 8.40
C GLY A 113 7.16 -12.69 9.84
N ASN A 114 8.37 -12.21 10.18
CA ASN A 114 8.67 -11.63 11.49
C ASN A 114 7.94 -10.32 11.71
N TYR A 115 7.97 -9.42 10.73
CA TYR A 115 7.24 -8.17 10.72
C TYR A 115 5.75 -8.40 10.96
N SER A 116 5.09 -9.19 10.11
CA SER A 116 3.64 -9.46 10.20
C SER A 116 3.26 -10.10 11.54
N ARG A 117 4.12 -10.95 12.09
CA ARG A 117 3.88 -11.57 13.40
C ARG A 117 3.99 -10.54 14.56
N HIS A 118 4.93 -9.60 14.44
CA HIS A 118 5.10 -8.52 15.43
C HIS A 118 3.90 -7.58 15.39
N GLU A 119 3.54 -7.09 14.21
CA GLU A 119 2.42 -6.15 14.04
C GLU A 119 1.07 -6.80 14.38
N GLY A 120 0.86 -8.08 14.04
CA GLY A 120 -0.33 -8.83 14.44
C GLY A 120 -0.51 -8.91 15.96
N LYS A 121 0.57 -9.14 16.71
CA LYS A 121 0.51 -9.10 18.20
C LYS A 121 0.20 -7.70 18.73
N SER A 122 0.76 -6.68 18.11
CA SER A 122 0.52 -5.28 18.46
C SER A 122 -0.94 -4.90 18.22
N PHE A 123 -1.48 -5.28 17.07
CA PHE A 123 -2.89 -5.11 16.71
C PHE A 123 -3.82 -5.83 17.69
N GLU A 124 -3.59 -7.10 18.01
CA GLU A 124 -4.42 -7.85 18.97
C GLU A 124 -4.44 -7.19 20.35
N LYS A 125 -3.31 -6.65 20.81
CA LYS A 125 -3.24 -5.90 22.07
C LYS A 125 -4.06 -4.62 22.01
N SER A 126 -3.95 -3.85 20.95
CA SER A 126 -4.72 -2.63 20.71
C SER A 126 -6.20 -2.92 20.63
N ARG A 127 -6.61 -3.90 19.81
CA ARG A 127 -7.97 -4.37 19.67
C ARG A 127 -8.59 -4.79 21.01
N GLY A 128 -7.85 -5.56 21.82
CA GLY A 128 -8.31 -5.96 23.16
C GLY A 128 -8.59 -4.78 24.07
N LYS A 129 -7.75 -3.73 24.03
CA LYS A 129 -7.95 -2.48 24.76
C LYS A 129 -9.19 -1.73 24.24
N LEU A 130 -9.31 -1.56 22.93
CA LEU A 130 -10.45 -0.86 22.30
C LEU A 130 -11.78 -1.56 22.60
N LEU A 131 -11.81 -2.88 22.59
CA LEU A 131 -13.00 -3.65 22.98
C LEU A 131 -13.38 -3.41 24.45
N SER A 132 -12.40 -3.35 25.34
CA SER A 132 -12.64 -3.01 26.75
C SER A 132 -13.20 -1.60 26.90
N ASP A 133 -12.62 -0.63 26.21
CA ASP A 133 -13.06 0.78 26.23
C ASP A 133 -14.47 0.93 25.63
N ALA A 134 -14.79 0.25 24.52
CA ALA A 134 -16.13 0.24 23.93
C ALA A 134 -17.19 -0.35 24.86
N LYS A 135 -16.86 -1.45 25.58
CA LYS A 135 -17.74 -2.04 26.60
C LYS A 135 -18.02 -1.08 27.76
N LYS A 136 -16.98 -0.37 28.18
CA LYS A 136 -17.08 0.63 29.28
C LYS A 136 -17.94 1.81 28.83
N ASP A 137 -17.62 2.42 27.69
CA ASP A 137 -18.35 3.57 27.14
C ASP A 137 -19.84 3.26 26.92
N ARG A 138 -20.15 2.09 26.37
CA ARG A 138 -21.55 1.65 26.19
C ARG A 138 -22.30 1.57 27.53
N ARG A 139 -21.70 0.97 28.54
CA ARG A 139 -22.33 0.85 29.87
C ARG A 139 -22.59 2.23 30.51
N GLU A 140 -21.59 3.11 30.49
CA GLU A 140 -21.69 4.46 31.06
C GLU A 140 -22.74 5.30 30.34
N ARG A 141 -22.78 5.27 29.02
CA ARG A 141 -23.78 6.02 28.25
C ARG A 141 -25.20 5.53 28.48
N LEU A 142 -25.40 4.22 28.45
CA LEU A 142 -26.71 3.63 28.70
C LEU A 142 -27.21 3.91 30.15
N ALA A 143 -26.32 3.86 31.12
CA ALA A 143 -26.66 4.21 32.51
C ALA A 143 -27.07 5.68 32.67
N ASN A 144 -26.53 6.56 31.83
CA ASN A 144 -26.84 7.99 31.80
C ASN A 144 -27.97 8.36 30.80
N GLY A 145 -28.67 7.38 30.24
CA GLY A 145 -29.72 7.61 29.25
C GLY A 145 -29.21 8.17 27.89
N SER A 146 -27.93 8.03 27.61
CA SER A 146 -27.30 8.52 26.38
C SER A 146 -27.10 7.41 25.36
N THR A 147 -26.96 7.80 24.08
CA THR A 147 -26.70 6.85 23.00
C THR A 147 -25.23 6.45 22.93
N PHE A 148 -24.97 5.16 22.68
CA PHE A 148 -23.64 4.68 22.31
C PHE A 148 -23.33 5.04 20.84
N PHE A 149 -22.25 5.78 20.61
CA PHE A 149 -21.80 6.18 19.27
C PHE A 149 -20.78 5.17 18.69
N GLY A 150 -21.18 3.89 18.67
CA GLY A 150 -20.40 2.81 18.08
C GLY A 150 -21.04 2.25 16.81
N PRO A 151 -20.45 1.19 16.24
CA PRO A 151 -19.30 0.46 16.78
C PRO A 151 -17.99 1.27 16.74
N TYR A 152 -17.09 0.99 17.67
CA TYR A 152 -15.70 1.39 17.55
C TYR A 152 -15.09 0.71 16.34
N GLN A 153 -14.02 1.28 15.78
CA GLN A 153 -13.36 0.74 14.60
C GLN A 153 -11.85 0.84 14.73
N GLU A 154 -11.14 -0.18 14.25
CA GLU A 154 -9.69 -0.20 14.12
C GLU A 154 -9.31 -0.94 12.85
N ASP A 155 -8.75 -0.24 11.89
CA ASP A 155 -8.42 -0.78 10.58
C ASP A 155 -6.93 -0.65 10.31
N GLY A 156 -6.35 -1.68 9.70
CA GLY A 156 -4.96 -1.70 9.27
C GLY A 156 -4.83 -2.32 7.87
N ASP A 157 -4.51 -1.49 6.88
CA ASP A 157 -4.28 -1.91 5.50
C ASP A 157 -2.83 -1.76 5.08
N ILE A 158 -2.43 -2.50 4.04
CA ILE A 158 -1.12 -2.41 3.41
C ILE A 158 -1.29 -2.12 1.92
N PHE A 159 -0.52 -1.14 1.43
CA PHE A 159 -0.39 -0.81 0.01
C PHE A 159 1.06 -1.00 -0.43
N VAL A 160 1.31 -1.97 -1.30
CA VAL A 160 2.67 -2.26 -1.77
C VAL A 160 3.11 -1.20 -2.76
N ARG A 161 4.22 -0.52 -2.42
CA ARG A 161 4.81 0.56 -3.21
C ARG A 161 5.84 0.05 -4.19
N ARG A 162 6.69 -0.87 -3.75
CA ARG A 162 7.77 -1.47 -4.55
C ARG A 162 8.03 -2.89 -4.08
N ALA A 163 8.21 -3.81 -5.01
CA ALA A 163 8.47 -5.22 -4.71
C ALA A 163 9.40 -5.82 -5.77
N ASP A 164 10.66 -5.47 -5.72
CA ASP A 164 11.70 -6.03 -6.59
C ASP A 164 12.78 -6.77 -5.79
N PHE A 165 13.78 -7.32 -6.48
CA PHE A 165 14.87 -8.06 -5.83
C PHE A 165 15.89 -7.17 -5.09
N ARG A 166 15.64 -5.89 -4.97
CA ARG A 166 16.45 -4.93 -4.22
C ARG A 166 15.72 -4.44 -2.98
N VAL A 167 14.45 -4.09 -3.15
CA VAL A 167 13.64 -3.47 -2.11
C VAL A 167 12.22 -4.04 -2.10
N VAL A 168 11.72 -4.31 -0.91
CA VAL A 168 10.29 -4.38 -0.64
C VAL A 168 9.90 -3.15 0.16
N SER A 169 8.99 -2.36 -0.39
CA SER A 169 8.46 -1.17 0.26
C SER A 169 6.94 -1.18 0.23
N PHE A 170 6.32 -0.81 1.34
CA PHE A 170 4.88 -0.69 1.43
C PHE A 170 4.48 0.40 2.42
N LEU A 171 3.25 0.85 2.27
CA LEU A 171 2.61 1.81 3.13
C LEU A 171 1.62 1.08 4.05
N GLU A 172 1.78 1.23 5.36
CA GLU A 172 0.77 0.89 6.35
C GLU A 172 -0.24 2.03 6.41
N ASP A 173 -1.52 1.72 6.36
CA ASP A 173 -2.62 2.67 6.53
C ASP A 173 -3.45 2.25 7.74
N GLY A 174 -3.47 3.07 8.76
CA GLY A 174 -4.20 2.82 9.98
C GLY A 174 -5.36 3.80 10.17
N TYR A 175 -6.49 3.30 10.69
CA TYR A 175 -7.62 4.12 11.06
C TYR A 175 -8.25 3.64 12.37
N THR A 176 -8.59 4.58 13.26
CA THR A 176 -9.25 4.29 14.52
C THR A 176 -10.44 5.23 14.76
N PHE A 177 -11.59 4.69 15.11
CA PHE A 177 -12.77 5.42 15.52
C PHE A 177 -13.24 5.02 16.92
N LEU A 178 -13.41 5.99 17.80
CA LEU A 178 -13.74 5.80 19.22
C LEU A 178 -15.09 6.41 19.60
N GLY A 179 -16.01 6.51 18.63
CA GLY A 179 -17.35 7.07 18.90
C GLY A 179 -17.36 8.58 19.10
N GLY A 180 -16.61 9.32 18.33
CA GLY A 180 -16.58 10.78 18.29
C GLY A 180 -17.20 11.37 17.03
N ALA A 181 -16.83 12.62 16.70
CA ALA A 181 -17.26 13.28 15.46
C ALA A 181 -16.62 12.66 14.21
N HIS A 182 -15.39 12.16 14.34
CA HIS A 182 -14.65 11.48 13.29
C HIS A 182 -13.59 10.56 13.91
N GLY A 183 -13.06 9.63 13.13
CA GLY A 183 -11.90 8.83 13.49
C GLY A 183 -10.58 9.56 13.23
N LEU A 184 -9.49 8.89 13.54
CA LEU A 184 -8.14 9.34 13.25
C LEU A 184 -7.47 8.31 12.34
N GLY A 185 -7.02 8.75 11.17
CA GLY A 185 -6.25 7.95 10.24
C GLY A 185 -4.82 8.45 10.12
N GLY A 186 -3.93 7.57 9.68
CA GLY A 186 -2.54 7.91 9.40
C GLY A 186 -1.82 6.80 8.67
N VAL A 187 -0.65 7.13 8.13
CA VAL A 187 0.16 6.17 7.38
C VAL A 187 1.59 6.11 7.90
N ALA A 188 2.26 4.98 7.66
CA ALA A 188 3.69 4.80 7.89
C ALA A 188 4.29 4.00 6.73
N GLY A 189 5.48 4.38 6.26
CA GLY A 189 6.21 3.60 5.25
C GLY A 189 7.13 2.57 5.88
N ARG A 190 7.24 1.40 5.26
CA ARG A 190 8.17 0.34 5.62
C ARG A 190 9.02 -0.04 4.41
N ASN A 191 10.29 -0.16 4.60
CA ASN A 191 11.25 -0.38 3.52
C ASN A 191 12.25 -1.45 3.95
N PHE A 192 12.38 -2.52 3.16
CA PHE A 192 13.26 -3.65 3.47
C PHE A 192 14.28 -3.87 2.37
N ASP A 193 15.54 -4.03 2.74
CA ASP A 193 16.59 -4.55 1.87
C ASP A 193 16.35 -6.04 1.62
N VAL A 194 16.18 -6.43 0.37
CA VAL A 194 15.83 -7.80 0.00
C VAL A 194 16.98 -8.79 0.24
N HIS A 195 18.22 -8.34 0.16
CA HIS A 195 19.38 -9.21 0.36
C HIS A 195 19.61 -9.56 1.82
N THR A 196 19.39 -8.58 2.71
CA THR A 196 19.64 -8.72 4.14
C THR A 196 18.39 -9.01 4.97
N GLY A 197 17.20 -8.67 4.44
CA GLY A 197 15.93 -8.69 5.17
C GLY A 197 15.81 -7.60 6.23
N ARG A 198 16.78 -6.68 6.32
CA ARG A 198 16.80 -5.60 7.29
C ARG A 198 15.88 -4.46 6.84
N GLU A 199 15.15 -3.87 7.78
CA GLU A 199 14.44 -2.62 7.53
C GLU A 199 15.43 -1.47 7.30
N LEU A 200 15.22 -0.71 6.23
CA LEU A 200 16.09 0.39 5.83
C LEU A 200 15.79 1.65 6.65
N LYS A 201 16.85 2.31 7.09
CA LYS A 201 16.80 3.66 7.65
C LYS A 201 16.95 4.69 6.54
N LEU A 202 16.46 5.90 6.74
CA LEU A 202 16.59 6.97 5.74
C LEU A 202 18.07 7.24 5.38
N THR A 203 18.98 7.07 6.35
CA THR A 203 20.44 7.18 6.15
C THR A 203 21.07 6.10 5.29
N ASP A 204 20.39 4.99 5.08
CA ASP A 204 20.87 3.94 4.17
C ASP A 204 20.72 4.36 2.70
N VAL A 205 19.81 5.28 2.40
CA VAL A 205 19.46 5.71 1.04
C VAL A 205 19.74 7.19 0.77
N VAL A 206 19.80 8.03 1.81
CA VAL A 206 20.04 9.46 1.71
C VAL A 206 21.41 9.82 2.26
N ARG A 207 22.20 10.54 1.44
CA ARG A 207 23.55 10.98 1.78
C ARG A 207 23.56 12.24 2.65
N ASP A 208 22.70 13.21 2.34
CA ASP A 208 22.65 14.51 3.00
C ASP A 208 21.22 14.83 3.46
N LYS A 209 21.00 14.65 4.76
CA LYS A 209 19.70 14.90 5.40
C LYS A 209 19.33 16.38 5.38
N THR A 210 20.28 17.30 5.40
CA THR A 210 20.02 18.74 5.38
C THR A 210 19.51 19.18 4.02
N GLN A 211 20.20 18.77 2.95
CA GLN A 211 19.74 19.04 1.59
C GLN A 211 18.42 18.35 1.29
N LEU A 212 18.20 17.13 1.79
CA LEU A 212 16.90 16.46 1.68
C LEU A 212 15.78 17.28 2.34
N ALA A 213 16.02 17.78 3.56
CA ALA A 213 15.01 18.59 4.25
C ALA A 213 14.63 19.83 3.42
N GLU A 214 15.61 20.49 2.81
CA GLU A 214 15.33 21.63 1.91
C GLU A 214 14.55 21.22 0.67
N ALA A 215 14.90 20.10 0.05
CA ALA A 215 14.18 19.57 -1.10
C ALA A 215 12.71 19.25 -0.77
N ILE A 216 12.46 18.58 0.37
CA ILE A 216 11.10 18.27 0.86
C ILE A 216 10.30 19.57 1.07
N LYS A 217 10.89 20.58 1.73
CA LYS A 217 10.21 21.86 1.99
C LYS A 217 9.84 22.59 0.71
N GLN A 218 10.74 22.63 -0.25
CA GLN A 218 10.50 23.25 -1.56
C GLN A 218 9.39 22.50 -2.30
N GLN A 219 9.45 21.16 -2.31
CA GLN A 219 8.48 20.36 -3.02
C GLN A 219 7.08 20.44 -2.38
N LEU A 220 6.97 20.46 -1.05
CA LEU A 220 5.68 20.65 -0.37
C LEU A 220 5.03 21.99 -0.72
N MET A 221 5.81 23.07 -0.78
CA MET A 221 5.29 24.38 -1.19
C MET A 221 4.80 24.38 -2.64
N PHE A 222 5.48 23.64 -3.51
CA PHE A 222 5.08 23.47 -4.92
C PHE A 222 3.84 22.57 -5.06
N ASP A 223 3.81 21.45 -4.34
CA ASP A 223 2.73 20.46 -4.45
C ASP A 223 1.40 20.99 -3.87
N TYR A 224 1.46 21.84 -2.83
CA TYR A 224 0.29 22.31 -2.09
C TYR A 224 0.25 23.83 -1.91
N PRO A 225 0.19 24.62 -3.00
CA PRO A 225 0.24 26.09 -2.92
C PRO A 225 -0.96 26.71 -2.20
N GLN A 226 -2.09 25.96 -2.10
CA GLN A 226 -3.32 26.41 -1.44
C GLN A 226 -3.45 25.92 0.01
N SER A 227 -2.49 25.16 0.53
CA SER A 227 -2.52 24.67 1.91
C SER A 227 -2.37 25.78 2.93
N SER A 228 -2.84 25.53 4.14
CA SER A 228 -2.72 26.50 5.25
C SER A 228 -1.26 26.84 5.55
N PHE A 229 -0.34 25.89 5.47
CA PHE A 229 1.08 26.14 5.67
C PHE A 229 1.70 26.99 4.54
N ALA A 230 1.31 26.79 3.30
CA ALA A 230 1.82 27.55 2.16
C ALA A 230 1.35 29.01 2.22
N GLN A 231 0.06 29.24 2.53
CA GLN A 231 -0.51 30.57 2.68
C GLN A 231 0.13 31.37 3.84
N SER A 232 0.62 30.69 4.87
CA SER A 232 1.35 31.30 6.00
C SER A 232 2.86 31.44 5.75
N GLY A 233 3.34 31.25 4.53
CA GLY A 233 4.76 31.36 4.16
C GLY A 233 5.62 30.16 4.55
N GLY A 234 5.02 29.05 4.99
CA GLY A 234 5.68 27.77 5.25
C GLY A 234 6.51 27.72 6.54
N GLY A 235 6.44 28.72 7.42
CA GLY A 235 7.32 28.79 8.59
C GLY A 235 7.19 27.62 9.54
N SER A 236 5.97 27.23 9.94
CA SER A 236 5.72 26.09 10.82
C SER A 236 6.08 24.76 10.15
N MET A 237 5.72 24.58 8.89
CA MET A 237 6.04 23.38 8.10
C MET A 237 7.55 23.17 8.02
N LYS A 238 8.33 24.22 7.75
CA LYS A 238 9.81 24.13 7.69
C LYS A 238 10.40 23.62 9.00
N GLY A 239 9.95 24.13 10.13
CA GLY A 239 10.40 23.68 11.45
C GLY A 239 10.05 22.21 11.74
N ILE A 240 8.87 21.79 11.34
CA ILE A 240 8.40 20.38 11.50
C ILE A 240 9.23 19.44 10.65
N VAL A 241 9.48 19.75 9.37
CA VAL A 241 10.31 18.92 8.48
C VAL A 241 11.72 18.76 9.06
N ASP A 242 12.35 19.88 9.50
CA ASP A 242 13.68 19.84 10.11
C ASP A 242 13.70 18.97 11.39
N GLN A 243 12.67 19.06 12.21
CA GLN A 243 12.55 18.26 13.42
C GLN A 243 12.42 16.76 13.09
N LEU A 244 11.53 16.38 12.18
CA LEU A 244 11.29 14.98 11.80
C LEU A 244 12.56 14.35 11.21
N ILE A 245 13.29 15.05 10.36
CA ILE A 245 14.56 14.59 9.78
C ILE A 245 15.63 14.43 10.86
N ARG A 246 15.77 15.41 11.77
CA ARG A 246 16.75 15.38 12.85
C ARG A 246 16.50 14.22 13.83
N GLU A 247 15.22 13.96 14.13
CA GLU A 247 14.79 12.96 15.10
C GLU A 247 14.61 11.55 14.50
N ASP A 248 14.94 11.33 13.21
CA ASP A 248 14.70 10.11 12.45
C ASP A 248 13.23 9.62 12.52
N LYS A 249 12.29 10.56 12.54
CA LYS A 249 10.84 10.30 12.63
C LYS A 249 10.09 10.56 11.31
N MET A 250 10.83 10.83 10.24
CA MET A 250 10.21 11.04 8.92
C MET A 250 9.55 9.75 8.44
N LEU A 251 8.28 9.84 8.07
CA LEU A 251 7.52 8.74 7.46
C LEU A 251 7.79 8.75 5.96
N TRP A 252 8.24 7.61 5.42
CA TRP A 252 8.68 7.56 4.02
C TRP A 252 8.58 6.15 3.43
N SER A 253 8.40 6.08 2.11
CA SER A 253 8.52 4.83 1.34
C SER A 253 9.47 4.99 0.17
N LEU A 254 10.10 3.89 -0.22
CA LEU A 254 10.83 3.78 -1.48
C LEU A 254 9.86 3.37 -2.58
N ASP A 255 9.54 4.31 -3.43
CA ASP A 255 8.80 4.04 -4.66
C ASP A 255 9.78 3.64 -5.78
N PRO A 256 9.32 3.08 -6.90
CA PRO A 256 10.23 2.65 -7.98
C PRO A 256 11.13 3.78 -8.53
N ARG A 257 10.68 5.04 -8.46
CA ARG A 257 11.37 6.19 -9.07
C ARG A 257 11.81 7.27 -8.08
N GLY A 258 11.52 7.13 -6.79
CA GLY A 258 11.80 8.18 -5.81
C GLY A 258 11.52 7.76 -4.38
N ILE A 259 11.66 8.71 -3.49
CA ILE A 259 11.25 8.59 -2.09
C ILE A 259 10.01 9.44 -1.87
N SER A 260 8.93 8.82 -1.41
CA SER A 260 7.72 9.52 -0.99
C SER A 260 7.72 9.73 0.51
N PHE A 261 7.37 10.95 0.93
CA PHE A 261 7.29 11.38 2.32
C PHE A 261 5.84 11.65 2.69
N TYR A 262 5.47 11.35 3.93
CA TYR A 262 4.10 11.41 4.42
C TYR A 262 4.00 12.25 5.68
N PHE A 263 2.97 13.08 5.74
CA PHE A 263 2.68 13.95 6.87
C PHE A 263 1.24 13.74 7.29
N ASN A 264 1.06 13.01 8.38
CA ASN A 264 -0.26 12.64 8.90
C ASN A 264 -1.09 13.86 9.33
N PRO A 265 -2.43 13.75 9.45
CA PRO A 265 -3.29 14.85 9.86
C PRO A 265 -2.80 15.51 11.16
N TYR A 266 -3.00 16.81 11.27
CA TYR A 266 -2.55 17.68 12.35
C TYR A 266 -1.03 17.95 12.40
N LEU A 267 -0.23 17.37 11.50
CA LEU A 267 1.20 17.60 11.49
C LEU A 267 1.57 18.90 10.75
N LEU A 268 1.08 19.07 9.52
CA LEU A 268 1.33 20.27 8.71
C LEU A 268 0.09 21.15 8.54
N GLY A 269 -1.10 20.62 8.79
CA GLY A 269 -2.36 21.30 8.60
C GLY A 269 -3.48 20.73 9.48
N SER A 270 -4.71 21.15 9.24
CA SER A 270 -5.90 20.66 9.93
C SER A 270 -6.25 19.23 9.52
N TYR A 271 -7.14 18.57 10.27
CA TYR A 271 -7.67 17.26 9.91
C TYR A 271 -8.35 17.26 8.53
N ALA A 272 -9.06 18.34 8.20
CA ALA A 272 -9.78 18.47 6.94
C ALA A 272 -8.85 18.57 5.71
N GLU A 273 -7.61 18.98 5.90
CA GLU A 273 -6.61 18.98 4.82
C GLU A 273 -6.02 17.60 4.57
N GLY A 274 -6.26 16.63 5.46
CA GLY A 274 -5.87 15.24 5.28
C GLY A 274 -4.38 14.97 5.48
N ILE A 275 -3.86 13.98 4.73
CA ILE A 275 -2.45 13.58 4.73
C ILE A 275 -1.75 14.28 3.56
N PHE A 276 -0.70 15.03 3.85
CA PHE A 276 0.16 15.58 2.81
C PHE A 276 1.21 14.55 2.40
N THR A 277 1.44 14.45 1.10
CA THR A 277 2.44 13.57 0.50
C THR A 277 3.32 14.34 -0.45
N THR A 278 4.61 14.04 -0.48
CA THR A 278 5.50 14.62 -1.49
C THR A 278 6.54 13.59 -1.92
N THR A 279 6.98 13.63 -3.17
CA THR A 279 7.95 12.68 -3.73
C THR A 279 9.16 13.42 -4.26
N ILE A 280 10.35 13.00 -3.83
CA ILE A 280 11.63 13.44 -4.38
C ILE A 280 12.11 12.34 -5.34
N PHE A 281 12.14 12.63 -6.63
CA PHE A 281 12.56 11.68 -7.65
C PHE A 281 14.08 11.55 -7.71
N PHE A 282 14.56 10.33 -7.94
CA PHE A 282 16.00 10.03 -8.08
C PHE A 282 16.63 10.78 -9.26
N SER A 283 15.87 11.00 -10.33
CA SER A 283 16.31 11.73 -11.53
C SER A 283 16.42 13.25 -11.31
N GLU A 284 15.55 13.84 -10.48
CA GLU A 284 15.55 15.27 -10.19
C GLU A 284 16.71 15.68 -9.29
N ARG A 285 17.02 14.88 -8.28
CA ARG A 285 17.95 15.21 -7.20
C ARG A 285 18.91 14.04 -6.90
N PRO A 286 19.64 13.54 -7.90
CA PRO A 286 20.53 12.39 -7.73
C PRO A 286 21.65 12.60 -6.71
N GLU A 287 22.02 13.84 -6.45
CA GLU A 287 23.04 14.22 -5.46
C GLU A 287 22.64 13.94 -4.01
N LEU A 288 21.34 13.82 -3.74
CA LEU A 288 20.83 13.56 -2.38
C LEU A 288 21.03 12.11 -1.95
N PHE A 289 21.25 11.21 -2.90
CA PHE A 289 21.21 9.78 -2.66
C PHE A 289 22.61 9.14 -2.56
N VAL A 290 22.68 8.03 -1.87
CA VAL A 290 23.92 7.29 -1.62
C VAL A 290 24.42 6.63 -2.92
N LYS A 291 25.70 6.75 -3.21
CA LYS A 291 26.37 6.17 -4.39
C LYS A 291 27.37 5.06 -3.99
N ASN A 292 26.94 4.03 -3.32
CA ASN A 292 27.80 2.90 -2.95
C ASN A 292 27.09 1.57 -3.24
N ALA A 293 27.56 0.44 -2.70
CA ALA A 293 26.93 -0.88 -2.90
C ALA A 293 25.44 -0.92 -2.50
N ALA A 294 24.98 -0.02 -1.62
CA ALA A 294 23.58 0.24 -1.39
C ALA A 294 22.91 1.01 -2.56
N SER A 295 23.69 1.52 -3.51
CA SER A 295 23.16 2.24 -4.69
C SER A 295 22.40 1.34 -5.65
N ASP A 296 22.55 0.02 -5.56
CA ASP A 296 21.69 -0.92 -6.27
C ASP A 296 20.22 -0.78 -5.84
N ILE A 297 19.97 -0.26 -4.64
CA ILE A 297 18.62 0.04 -4.15
C ILE A 297 18.01 1.21 -4.92
N ILE A 298 18.82 2.19 -5.30
CA ILE A 298 18.42 3.47 -5.89
C ILE A 298 18.74 3.53 -7.39
N GLU A 299 19.61 2.63 -7.87
CA GLU A 299 20.12 2.71 -9.23
C GLU A 299 18.99 2.54 -10.25
N TRP A 300 18.56 3.69 -10.77
CA TRP A 300 17.66 3.75 -11.90
C TRP A 300 18.46 4.06 -13.16
N ARG A 301 18.55 3.07 -14.04
CA ARG A 301 19.21 3.22 -15.34
C ARG A 301 18.19 2.94 -16.44
N GLY A 302 17.55 3.99 -16.93
CA GLY A 302 16.67 3.89 -18.09
C GLY A 302 15.20 3.58 -17.76
N PRO A 303 14.39 3.23 -18.76
CA PRO A 303 12.98 2.97 -18.61
C PRO A 303 12.75 1.74 -17.72
N GLN A 304 11.82 1.85 -16.80
CA GLN A 304 11.44 0.77 -15.89
C GLN A 304 9.95 0.48 -16.06
N ALA A 305 9.63 -0.81 -16.18
CA ALA A 305 8.26 -1.26 -15.99
C ALA A 305 8.05 -1.57 -14.50
N TYR A 306 6.91 -1.18 -13.92
CA TYR A 306 6.58 -1.48 -12.53
C TYR A 306 5.07 -1.40 -12.27
N CYS A 307 4.65 -2.06 -11.21
CA CYS A 307 3.33 -1.92 -10.61
C CYS A 307 3.49 -1.33 -9.21
N MET A 308 2.58 -0.42 -8.83
CA MET A 308 2.60 0.25 -7.54
C MET A 308 1.16 0.44 -7.04
N GLU A 309 0.83 -0.11 -5.87
CA GLU A 309 -0.48 0.14 -5.28
C GLU A 309 -0.62 1.60 -4.85
N ILE A 310 -1.76 2.20 -5.17
CA ILE A 310 -2.10 3.58 -4.82
C ILE A 310 -3.10 3.56 -3.67
N ARG A 311 -2.77 4.24 -2.60
CA ARG A 311 -3.76 4.50 -1.55
C ARG A 311 -4.77 5.55 -2.05
N PRO A 312 -6.06 5.27 -2.04
CA PRO A 312 -7.10 6.27 -2.36
C PRO A 312 -7.02 7.48 -1.42
N TYR A 313 -7.51 8.62 -1.90
CA TYR A 313 -7.52 9.92 -1.21
C TYR A 313 -6.14 10.55 -0.99
N PHE A 314 -5.11 10.06 -1.71
CA PHE A 314 -3.81 10.71 -1.78
C PHE A 314 -3.62 11.39 -3.13
N THR A 315 -3.09 12.61 -3.08
CA THR A 315 -2.51 13.22 -4.28
C THR A 315 -1.02 12.86 -4.33
N MET A 316 -0.56 12.33 -5.46
CA MET A 316 0.83 11.97 -5.64
C MET A 316 1.35 12.38 -7.02
N ARG A 317 2.63 12.75 -7.08
CA ARG A 317 3.32 12.95 -8.36
C ARG A 317 3.69 11.62 -8.99
N LEU A 318 3.49 11.52 -10.30
CA LEU A 318 3.83 10.31 -11.05
C LEU A 318 5.14 10.40 -11.82
N SER A 319 5.64 11.60 -12.07
CA SER A 319 6.89 11.79 -12.81
C SER A 319 7.61 13.06 -12.40
N ASP A 320 8.88 13.15 -12.80
CA ASP A 320 9.73 14.32 -12.78
C ASP A 320 9.49 15.27 -13.99
N SER A 321 8.41 15.05 -14.72
CA SER A 321 8.02 15.89 -15.83
C SER A 321 7.82 17.35 -15.40
N PRO A 322 8.23 18.34 -16.22
CA PRO A 322 7.86 19.73 -16.01
C PRO A 322 6.34 19.97 -16.09
N ARG A 323 5.58 19.03 -16.62
CA ARG A 323 4.13 18.96 -16.45
C ARG A 323 3.86 18.38 -15.07
N ASP A 324 3.03 19.06 -14.29
CA ASP A 324 2.61 18.62 -12.96
C ASP A 324 1.72 17.36 -13.06
N GLU A 325 2.35 16.22 -13.30
CA GLU A 325 1.66 14.93 -13.41
C GLU A 325 1.25 14.44 -12.02
N LYS A 326 0.20 15.04 -11.47
CA LYS A 326 -0.41 14.60 -10.22
C LYS A 326 -1.56 13.66 -10.50
N LEU A 327 -1.61 12.58 -9.73
CA LEU A 327 -2.72 11.63 -9.69
C LEU A 327 -3.40 11.70 -8.33
N PHE A 328 -4.72 11.85 -8.35
CA PHE A 328 -5.58 11.62 -7.21
C PHE A 328 -6.65 10.59 -7.61
N ILE A 329 -6.91 9.64 -6.73
CA ILE A 329 -8.00 8.68 -6.90
C ILE A 329 -8.81 8.58 -5.62
N ALA A 330 -10.13 8.57 -5.75
CA ALA A 330 -11.05 8.42 -4.64
C ALA A 330 -12.20 7.47 -4.99
N ASN A 331 -12.81 6.94 -3.96
CA ASN A 331 -14.03 6.16 -4.02
C ASN A 331 -15.14 6.94 -3.28
N ASP A 332 -16.14 7.42 -4.00
CA ASP A 332 -17.27 8.12 -3.43
C ASP A 332 -18.57 7.37 -3.75
N LYS A 333 -19.01 6.53 -2.80
CA LYS A 333 -20.27 5.75 -2.80
C LYS A 333 -20.51 4.91 -4.06
N ASP A 334 -20.86 5.56 -5.16
CA ASP A 334 -21.29 4.96 -6.42
C ASP A 334 -20.37 5.35 -7.60
N ARG A 335 -19.20 5.95 -7.32
CA ARG A 335 -18.30 6.42 -8.36
C ARG A 335 -16.83 6.34 -7.96
N ILE A 336 -16.01 6.08 -8.95
CA ILE A 336 -14.56 6.23 -8.90
C ILE A 336 -14.22 7.61 -9.45
N ILE A 337 -13.50 8.40 -8.68
CA ILE A 337 -13.03 9.72 -9.08
C ILE A 337 -11.55 9.62 -9.36
N ILE A 338 -11.14 10.04 -10.55
CA ILE A 338 -9.73 10.12 -10.96
C ILE A 338 -9.43 11.54 -11.40
N GLU A 339 -8.50 12.20 -10.74
CA GLU A 339 -7.96 13.49 -11.17
C GLU A 339 -6.53 13.28 -11.61
N TYR A 340 -6.20 13.68 -12.84
CA TYR A 340 -4.88 13.54 -13.41
C TYR A 340 -4.55 14.73 -14.31
N CYS A 341 -3.40 15.37 -14.07
CA CYS A 341 -2.98 16.58 -14.80
C CYS A 341 -4.02 17.73 -14.80
N GLY A 342 -4.80 17.84 -13.72
CA GLY A 342 -5.86 18.85 -13.58
C GLY A 342 -7.17 18.49 -14.24
N GLU A 343 -7.25 17.39 -14.96
CA GLU A 343 -8.47 16.86 -15.58
C GLU A 343 -9.11 15.82 -14.67
N LYS A 344 -10.46 15.82 -14.60
CA LYS A 344 -11.25 14.94 -13.75
C LYS A 344 -12.09 13.97 -14.55
N LEU A 345 -12.03 12.69 -14.19
CA LEU A 345 -12.96 11.66 -14.64
C LEU A 345 -13.79 11.18 -13.43
N GLU A 346 -15.10 11.19 -13.57
CA GLU A 346 -16.04 10.55 -12.65
C GLU A 346 -16.64 9.33 -13.36
N ASP A 347 -16.31 8.15 -12.85
CA ASP A 347 -16.78 6.88 -13.43
C ASP A 347 -17.78 6.23 -12.48
N TYR A 348 -19.04 6.22 -12.91
CA TYR A 348 -20.16 5.74 -12.08
C TYR A 348 -20.17 4.23 -12.02
N VAL A 349 -19.87 3.69 -10.86
CA VAL A 349 -19.91 2.27 -10.55
C VAL A 349 -20.42 2.06 -9.13
N ASN A 350 -21.35 1.13 -8.98
CA ASN A 350 -21.86 0.76 -7.65
C ASN A 350 -20.82 -0.09 -6.92
N ASN A 351 -19.91 0.55 -6.21
CA ASN A 351 -18.79 -0.09 -5.57
C ASN A 351 -18.76 0.14 -4.04
N LYS A 352 -18.13 -0.79 -3.31
CA LYS A 352 -17.87 -0.69 -1.88
C LYS A 352 -16.43 -0.34 -1.56
N GLU A 353 -15.52 -0.80 -2.39
CA GLU A 353 -14.09 -0.77 -2.15
C GLU A 353 -13.36 -0.75 -3.49
N ILE A 354 -12.31 0.02 -3.58
CA ILE A 354 -11.42 0.03 -4.74
C ILE A 354 -9.98 -0.27 -4.31
N ARG A 355 -9.23 -0.95 -5.17
CA ARG A 355 -7.79 -1.17 -5.04
C ARG A 355 -7.09 -0.74 -6.32
N PRO A 356 -6.59 0.47 -6.36
CA PRO A 356 -5.91 1.01 -7.53
C PRO A 356 -4.46 0.56 -7.57
N VAL A 357 -3.99 0.19 -8.78
CA VAL A 357 -2.60 -0.11 -9.08
C VAL A 357 -2.15 0.74 -10.25
N LEU A 358 -1.18 1.61 -10.01
CA LEU A 358 -0.49 2.31 -11.09
C LEU A 358 0.48 1.37 -11.77
N ILE A 359 0.41 1.34 -13.09
CA ILE A 359 1.32 0.58 -13.94
C ILE A 359 2.09 1.56 -14.80
N ASN A 360 3.40 1.43 -14.77
CA ASN A 360 4.29 2.04 -15.74
C ASN A 360 4.89 0.94 -16.61
N THR A 361 4.73 1.06 -17.92
CA THR A 361 5.29 0.10 -18.87
C THR A 361 6.71 0.48 -19.25
N TYR A 362 7.43 -0.44 -19.91
CA TYR A 362 8.82 -0.23 -20.30
C TYR A 362 8.99 0.94 -21.30
N ASP A 363 7.98 1.22 -22.13
CA ASP A 363 7.95 2.38 -23.05
C ASP A 363 7.45 3.68 -22.37
N GLY A 364 7.31 3.67 -21.05
CA GLY A 364 6.96 4.84 -20.23
C GLY A 364 5.49 5.20 -20.20
N LYS A 365 4.62 4.35 -20.78
CA LYS A 365 3.18 4.54 -20.71
C LYS A 365 2.65 4.24 -19.31
N LYS A 366 1.61 4.96 -18.90
CA LYS A 366 1.00 4.85 -17.60
C LYS A 366 -0.46 4.41 -17.71
N TYR A 367 -0.82 3.44 -16.90
CA TYR A 367 -2.18 2.93 -16.79
C TYR A 367 -2.58 2.79 -15.33
N LEU A 368 -3.86 2.93 -15.05
CA LEU A 368 -4.41 2.72 -13.72
C LEU A 368 -5.37 1.53 -13.78
N TYR A 369 -4.98 0.44 -13.11
CA TYR A 369 -5.83 -0.72 -12.91
C TYR A 369 -6.57 -0.57 -11.60
N VAL A 370 -7.89 -0.57 -11.65
CA VAL A 370 -8.74 -0.44 -10.46
C VAL A 370 -9.55 -1.71 -10.30
N ASP A 371 -9.10 -2.55 -9.39
CA ASP A 371 -9.86 -3.68 -8.89
C ASP A 371 -10.93 -3.15 -7.93
N TYR A 372 -12.19 -3.46 -8.16
CA TYR A 372 -13.28 -2.98 -7.33
C TYR A 372 -14.27 -4.07 -6.97
N ALA A 373 -14.89 -3.95 -5.79
CA ALA A 373 -15.94 -4.82 -5.33
C ALA A 373 -17.30 -4.13 -5.52
N GLU A 374 -18.21 -4.75 -6.26
CA GLU A 374 -19.60 -4.33 -6.33
C GLU A 374 -20.32 -4.53 -4.99
N VAL A 375 -21.44 -3.84 -4.80
CA VAL A 375 -22.31 -4.04 -3.63
C VAL A 375 -22.80 -5.48 -3.51
N THR A 376 -22.91 -6.19 -4.63
CA THR A 376 -23.25 -7.62 -4.72
C THR A 376 -22.12 -8.57 -4.38
N ASN A 377 -20.94 -8.07 -3.99
CA ASN A 377 -19.70 -8.80 -3.77
C ASN A 377 -19.09 -9.44 -5.04
N ASN A 378 -19.48 -9.01 -6.22
CA ASN A 378 -18.74 -9.32 -7.44
C ASN A 378 -17.51 -8.43 -7.53
N PHE A 379 -16.40 -9.00 -7.97
CA PHE A 379 -15.15 -8.26 -8.16
C PHE A 379 -14.90 -8.11 -9.67
N ARG A 380 -14.47 -6.91 -10.07
CA ARG A 380 -14.19 -6.57 -11.46
C ARG A 380 -12.95 -5.69 -11.54
N LEU A 381 -12.37 -5.63 -12.73
CA LEU A 381 -11.22 -4.77 -13.03
C LEU A 381 -11.64 -3.71 -14.04
N ARG A 382 -11.39 -2.43 -13.73
CA ARG A 382 -11.40 -1.33 -14.70
C ARG A 382 -9.99 -0.87 -15.00
N VAL A 383 -9.76 -0.52 -16.26
CA VAL A 383 -8.46 -0.02 -16.73
C VAL A 383 -8.64 1.37 -17.31
N TYR A 384 -7.82 2.30 -16.82
CA TYR A 384 -7.79 3.68 -17.30
C TYR A 384 -6.43 3.99 -17.90
N ASP A 385 -6.44 4.61 -19.07
CA ASP A 385 -5.27 5.14 -19.76
C ASP A 385 -4.97 6.54 -19.24
N LEU A 386 -3.73 6.77 -18.80
CA LEU A 386 -3.22 8.05 -18.30
C LEU A 386 -2.23 8.72 -19.29
N ASN A 387 -2.12 8.26 -20.53
CA ASN A 387 -1.14 8.77 -21.48
C ASN A 387 -1.63 9.98 -22.28
N GLY A 388 -2.90 10.31 -22.19
CA GLY A 388 -3.53 11.46 -22.83
C GLY A 388 -3.53 12.72 -21.96
N ALA A 389 -4.28 13.73 -22.40
CA ALA A 389 -4.48 14.97 -21.65
C ALA A 389 -5.40 14.74 -20.42
N SER A 390 -6.27 13.74 -20.47
CA SER A 390 -7.21 13.37 -19.41
C SER A 390 -7.24 11.84 -19.22
N PRO A 391 -7.58 11.34 -18.03
CA PRO A 391 -7.78 9.91 -17.81
C PRO A 391 -8.93 9.40 -18.67
N LYS A 392 -8.75 8.20 -19.24
CA LYS A 392 -9.74 7.59 -20.13
C LYS A 392 -9.98 6.14 -19.75
N LEU A 393 -11.23 5.75 -19.52
CA LEU A 393 -11.59 4.34 -19.37
C LEU A 393 -11.36 3.60 -20.69
N VAL A 394 -10.51 2.58 -20.69
CA VAL A 394 -10.22 1.73 -21.84
C VAL A 394 -10.92 0.38 -21.80
N GLY A 395 -11.39 -0.04 -20.64
CA GLY A 395 -12.21 -1.25 -20.54
C GLY A 395 -12.56 -1.67 -19.13
N GLU A 396 -13.55 -2.56 -19.05
CA GLU A 396 -13.95 -3.28 -17.85
C GLU A 396 -13.86 -4.79 -18.12
N TYR A 397 -13.27 -5.52 -17.20
CA TYR A 397 -12.97 -6.93 -17.37
C TYR A 397 -13.59 -7.76 -16.24
N PRO A 398 -14.18 -8.93 -16.56
CA PRO A 398 -14.71 -9.86 -15.57
C PRO A 398 -13.58 -10.66 -14.91
N MET A 399 -12.64 -9.95 -14.32
CA MET A 399 -11.50 -10.49 -13.61
C MET A 399 -11.14 -9.62 -12.42
N THR A 400 -10.46 -10.20 -11.46
CA THR A 400 -10.02 -9.52 -10.24
C THR A 400 -8.67 -10.07 -9.82
N ARG A 401 -8.09 -9.46 -8.81
CA ARG A 401 -6.85 -9.96 -8.20
C ARG A 401 -7.00 -11.43 -7.83
N LEU A 402 -5.92 -12.16 -8.04
CA LEU A 402 -5.90 -13.58 -7.75
C LEU A 402 -6.01 -13.81 -6.23
N ALA A 403 -6.91 -14.71 -5.84
CA ALA A 403 -6.88 -15.39 -4.56
C ALA A 403 -6.73 -16.89 -4.82
N SER A 404 -6.03 -17.60 -3.95
CA SER A 404 -5.73 -19.02 -4.18
C SER A 404 -6.98 -19.93 -4.19
N SER A 405 -8.05 -19.48 -3.52
CA SER A 405 -9.31 -20.21 -3.43
C SER A 405 -10.49 -19.26 -3.19
N PRO A 406 -11.76 -19.70 -3.36
CA PRO A 406 -12.92 -18.92 -2.94
C PRO A 406 -12.88 -18.53 -1.46
N GLN A 407 -12.36 -19.41 -0.59
CA GLN A 407 -12.19 -19.12 0.82
C GLN A 407 -11.15 -18.03 1.07
N ASP A 408 -10.03 -18.04 0.34
CA ASP A 408 -9.01 -16.98 0.44
C ASP A 408 -9.55 -15.65 -0.09
N GLN A 409 -10.41 -15.68 -1.11
CA GLN A 409 -11.12 -14.48 -1.55
C GLN A 409 -12.06 -13.94 -0.47
N ALA A 410 -12.84 -14.79 0.17
CA ALA A 410 -13.71 -14.42 1.29
C ALA A 410 -12.90 -13.88 2.48
N ASN A 411 -11.71 -14.43 2.72
CA ASN A 411 -10.77 -13.99 3.76
C ASN A 411 -9.87 -12.83 3.30
N ARG A 412 -10.10 -12.28 2.10
CA ARG A 412 -9.30 -11.16 1.57
C ARG A 412 -7.80 -11.45 1.51
N LYS A 413 -7.44 -12.64 1.07
CA LYS A 413 -6.06 -13.05 0.82
C LYS A 413 -5.75 -12.93 -0.67
N TRP A 414 -4.95 -11.93 -1.02
CA TRP A 414 -4.71 -11.51 -2.39
C TRP A 414 -3.25 -11.61 -2.79
N TYR A 415 -2.99 -11.99 -4.01
CA TYR A 415 -1.70 -11.80 -4.65
C TYR A 415 -1.54 -10.35 -5.08
N ILE A 416 -0.33 -9.84 -4.90
CA ILE A 416 -0.02 -8.47 -5.28
C ILE A 416 0.53 -8.46 -6.70
N MET A 417 0.00 -7.59 -7.53
CA MET A 417 0.51 -7.32 -8.85
C MET A 417 1.80 -6.49 -8.70
N SER A 418 2.95 -7.09 -8.99
CA SER A 418 4.26 -6.45 -8.90
C SER A 418 4.98 -6.34 -10.25
N ASP A 419 4.75 -7.27 -11.16
CA ASP A 419 5.35 -7.32 -12.49
C ASP A 419 4.29 -7.02 -13.59
N PRO A 420 4.41 -5.95 -14.36
CA PRO A 420 3.48 -5.68 -15.45
C PRO A 420 3.61 -6.67 -16.62
N ASN A 421 4.69 -7.42 -16.70
CA ASN A 421 4.92 -8.41 -17.78
C ASN A 421 4.41 -9.80 -17.41
N GLU A 422 4.27 -10.10 -16.12
CA GLU A 422 3.70 -11.36 -15.65
C GLU A 422 2.95 -11.14 -14.32
N PHE A 423 1.64 -11.16 -14.38
CA PHE A 423 0.80 -11.08 -13.20
C PHE A 423 -0.37 -12.04 -13.27
N TYR A 424 -1.02 -12.25 -12.14
CA TYR A 424 -2.07 -13.26 -12.01
C TYR A 424 -3.38 -12.62 -11.63
N MET A 425 -4.40 -12.91 -12.44
CA MET A 425 -5.77 -12.51 -12.21
C MET A 425 -6.65 -13.74 -12.03
N ARG A 426 -7.85 -13.52 -11.55
CA ARG A 426 -8.88 -14.52 -11.44
C ARG A 426 -10.04 -14.14 -12.32
N SER A 427 -10.53 -15.07 -13.15
CA SER A 427 -11.75 -14.87 -13.93
C SER A 427 -12.95 -14.88 -12.98
N THR A 428 -13.79 -13.84 -13.08
CA THR A 428 -15.10 -13.77 -12.43
C THR A 428 -16.15 -13.86 -13.52
N LYS A 429 -16.65 -15.06 -13.82
CA LYS A 429 -17.85 -15.17 -14.65
C LYS A 429 -19.07 -15.02 -13.76
N ASP A 430 -20.06 -14.30 -14.22
CA ASP A 430 -21.30 -13.92 -13.52
C ASP A 430 -22.20 -15.11 -13.10
N THR A 431 -21.76 -16.34 -13.21
CA THR A 431 -22.50 -17.50 -12.80
C THR A 431 -21.79 -18.19 -11.64
N ASN A 432 -22.46 -18.29 -10.51
CA ASN A 432 -22.04 -18.99 -9.29
C ASN A 432 -21.69 -20.50 -9.48
N LEU A 433 -21.70 -21.01 -10.71
CA LEU A 433 -21.56 -22.43 -11.05
C LEU A 433 -20.28 -22.78 -11.81
N VAL A 434 -19.47 -21.78 -12.22
CA VAL A 434 -18.22 -22.06 -12.93
C VAL A 434 -17.04 -21.88 -12.01
N PRO A 435 -16.15 -22.87 -11.85
CA PRO A 435 -14.93 -22.70 -11.06
C PRO A 435 -14.15 -21.50 -11.59
N LEU A 436 -13.75 -20.62 -10.69
CA LEU A 436 -12.95 -19.45 -11.02
C LEU A 436 -11.61 -19.93 -11.57
N LYS A 437 -11.25 -19.51 -12.79
CA LYS A 437 -9.99 -19.86 -13.42
C LYS A 437 -8.90 -18.85 -13.05
N ARG A 438 -7.71 -19.34 -12.78
CA ARG A 438 -6.51 -18.53 -12.74
C ARG A 438 -6.13 -18.11 -14.15
N LEU A 439 -5.82 -16.85 -14.33
CA LEU A 439 -5.35 -16.25 -15.57
C LEU A 439 -3.92 -15.75 -15.37
N THR A 440 -3.03 -16.09 -16.27
CA THR A 440 -1.72 -15.46 -16.39
C THR A 440 -1.84 -14.33 -17.38
N CYS A 441 -1.44 -13.14 -16.98
CA CYS A 441 -1.65 -11.91 -17.73
C CYS A 441 -0.36 -11.11 -17.85
N ARG A 442 -0.32 -10.25 -18.88
CA ARG A 442 0.62 -9.15 -19.02
C ARG A 442 -0.11 -7.90 -19.45
N VAL A 443 0.49 -6.75 -19.27
CA VAL A 443 -0.03 -5.50 -19.83
C VAL A 443 0.22 -5.46 -21.32
N GLY A 444 -0.84 -5.38 -22.11
CA GLY A 444 -0.79 -5.29 -23.55
C GLY A 444 -0.40 -3.90 -24.07
N LYS A 445 -0.23 -3.77 -25.38
CA LYS A 445 0.18 -2.50 -26.01
C LYS A 445 -0.77 -1.33 -25.76
N ASP A 446 -2.05 -1.63 -25.57
CA ASP A 446 -3.09 -0.63 -25.29
C ASP A 446 -3.36 -0.48 -23.79
N GLY A 447 -2.49 -1.05 -22.95
CA GLY A 447 -2.61 -1.02 -21.51
C GLY A 447 -3.62 -2.00 -20.91
N VAL A 448 -4.36 -2.73 -21.74
CA VAL A 448 -5.34 -3.73 -21.28
C VAL A 448 -4.66 -5.04 -20.93
N PRO A 449 -5.21 -5.84 -20.00
CA PRO A 449 -4.62 -7.13 -19.68
C PRO A 449 -4.77 -8.10 -20.85
N GLU A 450 -3.65 -8.60 -21.33
CA GLU A 450 -3.59 -9.71 -22.27
C GLU A 450 -3.45 -11.01 -21.49
N VAL A 451 -4.43 -11.91 -21.66
CA VAL A 451 -4.39 -13.25 -21.09
C VAL A 451 -3.67 -14.18 -22.03
N TYR A 452 -2.67 -14.92 -21.56
CA TYR A 452 -2.04 -15.97 -22.33
C TYR A 452 -2.18 -17.31 -21.61
N GLU A 453 -2.53 -18.33 -22.40
CA GLU A 453 -2.70 -19.68 -21.87
C GLU A 453 -1.33 -20.28 -21.55
N VAL A 454 -1.21 -20.81 -20.33
CA VAL A 454 -0.10 -21.66 -19.95
C VAL A 454 -0.44 -23.08 -20.38
N GLU A 455 0.22 -23.57 -21.42
CA GLU A 455 0.12 -24.99 -21.77
C GLU A 455 0.54 -25.85 -20.56
N GLY A 456 -0.37 -26.61 -20.01
CA GLY A 456 -0.08 -27.59 -18.97
C GLY A 456 -0.91 -27.54 -17.68
N ALA A 457 -1.75 -26.54 -17.47
CA ALA A 457 -2.70 -26.56 -16.36
C ALA A 457 -3.93 -27.46 -16.70
N LYS A 458 -3.71 -28.74 -16.84
CA LYS A 458 -4.80 -29.70 -16.67
C LYS A 458 -5.08 -29.78 -15.17
N GLY A 459 -6.27 -29.29 -14.80
CA GLY A 459 -6.78 -29.15 -13.46
C GLY A 459 -6.86 -30.40 -12.59
#